data_d0077f31b2659709203a70650bf27710
#
_entry.id   d0077f31b2659709203a70650bf27710
#
_cell.length_a   1.000
_cell.length_b   1.000
_cell.length_c   1.000
_cell.angle_alpha   90.00
_cell.angle_beta   90.00
_cell.angle_gamma   90.00
#
_symmetry.space_group_name_H-M   'P 1'
#
loop_
_entity.id
_entity.type
_entity.pdbx_description
1 polymer ?
#
loop_
_entity_poly.entity_id
_entity_poly.type
_entity_poly.pdbx_seq_one_letter_code
_entity_poly.pdbx_strand_id
1 'polypeptide(L)'
;MTDGMPPLSHAWCFCSWPFRWRPPASACPGTLPGGGRPFSWSLFYEHFHQLGKLWKNRNLRVSEMGIGYFWFFGGTVMLMTIQMAKEISGGGDDFSSVGAVLMAWMSGGTVLGGILASVICRRHIRMNVSVAGGVLMAASCAALAAVSMASPVFNALLMAAGISAALFLVPLNAFFQDRADNDKRGDMIAAGNLVDCALGLLAVGFQYAMMLVIPPSWQFVVMGILSLFMAWAVFRFSRAASGSR
;
A
#
# COMPACT_ATOMS: atom_id res chain seq x y z
N MET A 1 -53.50 -4.24 -10.17
CA MET A 1 -52.41 -4.36 -11.15
C MET A 1 -51.19 -3.67 -10.58
N THR A 2 -50.39 -4.43 -9.86
CA THR A 2 -49.13 -3.98 -9.25
C THR A 2 -48.07 -4.99 -9.67
N ASP A 3 -47.39 -4.67 -10.79
CA ASP A 3 -46.34 -5.53 -11.34
C ASP A 3 -45.10 -5.44 -10.49
N GLY A 4 -44.67 -6.62 -10.05
CA GLY A 4 -43.53 -6.81 -9.17
C GLY A 4 -42.21 -6.46 -9.84
N MET A 5 -41.42 -5.61 -9.17
CA MET A 5 -39.99 -5.49 -9.44
C MET A 5 -39.26 -6.72 -8.91
N PRO A 6 -38.37 -7.33 -9.68
CA PRO A 6 -37.53 -8.41 -9.17
C PRO A 6 -36.48 -7.86 -8.17
N PRO A 7 -36.07 -8.64 -7.18
CA PRO A 7 -35.10 -8.22 -6.18
C PRO A 7 -33.70 -8.03 -6.82
N LEU A 8 -33.11 -6.88 -6.60
CA LEU A 8 -31.72 -6.57 -6.95
C LEU A 8 -30.75 -7.39 -6.10
N SER A 9 -30.54 -8.64 -6.46
CA SER A 9 -29.48 -9.49 -5.92
C SER A 9 -28.45 -9.80 -7.00
N HIS A 10 -27.78 -8.79 -7.51
CA HIS A 10 -26.55 -8.99 -8.29
C HIS A 10 -25.36 -8.46 -7.52
N ALA A 11 -24.75 -9.39 -6.77
CA ALA A 11 -23.40 -9.24 -6.32
C ALA A 11 -22.51 -8.96 -7.54
N TRP A 12 -21.88 -7.79 -7.57
CA TRP A 12 -20.90 -7.42 -8.58
C TRP A 12 -19.65 -8.29 -8.40
N CYS A 13 -19.62 -9.44 -9.09
CA CYS A 13 -18.39 -10.17 -9.32
C CYS A 13 -17.56 -9.35 -10.32
N PHE A 14 -16.60 -8.56 -9.85
CA PHE A 14 -15.53 -8.01 -10.68
C PHE A 14 -14.58 -9.15 -11.10
N CYS A 15 -14.98 -9.91 -12.11
CA CYS A 15 -14.14 -10.85 -12.84
C CYS A 15 -14.39 -10.68 -14.33
N SER A 16 -13.94 -9.55 -14.89
CA SER A 16 -13.81 -9.39 -16.33
C SER A 16 -12.33 -9.30 -16.71
N TRP A 17 -11.63 -10.42 -16.58
CA TRP A 17 -10.39 -10.68 -17.29
C TRP A 17 -10.64 -11.78 -18.32
N PRO A 18 -10.17 -11.69 -19.55
CA PRO A 18 -10.46 -12.64 -20.61
C PRO A 18 -9.57 -13.91 -20.47
N PHE A 19 -9.66 -14.60 -19.35
CA PHE A 19 -9.10 -15.93 -19.22
C PHE A 19 -10.24 -16.93 -19.06
N ARG A 20 -10.38 -17.78 -20.06
CA ARG A 20 -11.39 -18.81 -20.32
C ARG A 20 -11.36 -19.94 -19.27
N TRP A 21 -11.55 -19.58 -18.00
CA TRP A 21 -11.81 -20.55 -16.95
C TRP A 21 -13.13 -20.15 -16.27
N ARG A 22 -14.23 -20.67 -16.80
CA ARG A 22 -15.50 -20.70 -16.07
C ARG A 22 -15.49 -21.98 -15.24
N PRO A 23 -15.28 -21.96 -13.94
CA PRO A 23 -15.67 -23.08 -13.11
C PRO A 23 -17.18 -23.19 -13.25
N PRO A 24 -17.73 -24.44 -13.34
CA PRO A 24 -19.19 -24.62 -13.31
C PRO A 24 -19.72 -23.95 -12.04
N ALA A 25 -20.91 -23.36 -12.14
CA ALA A 25 -21.55 -22.65 -11.02
C ALA A 25 -21.73 -23.53 -9.76
N SER A 26 -21.61 -24.86 -9.92
CA SER A 26 -21.58 -25.85 -8.83
C SER A 26 -20.25 -25.94 -8.09
N ALA A 27 -19.18 -25.26 -8.54
CA ALA A 27 -17.85 -25.27 -7.89
C ALA A 27 -17.60 -24.08 -6.94
N CYS A 28 -18.56 -23.14 -6.84
CA CYS A 28 -18.59 -22.28 -5.68
C CYS A 28 -19.21 -23.08 -4.54
N PRO A 29 -18.45 -23.50 -3.51
CA PRO A 29 -19.09 -24.00 -2.30
C PRO A 29 -20.02 -22.89 -1.86
N GLY A 30 -21.34 -23.20 -1.86
CA GLY A 30 -22.35 -22.25 -1.44
C GLY A 30 -21.90 -21.71 -0.09
N THR A 31 -21.53 -20.45 -0.06
CA THR A 31 -21.44 -19.73 1.20
C THR A 31 -22.86 -19.82 1.75
N LEU A 32 -23.07 -20.79 2.66
CA LEU A 32 -24.28 -20.79 3.47
C LEU A 32 -24.46 -19.36 3.95
N PRO A 33 -25.63 -18.74 3.78
CA PRO A 33 -25.86 -17.43 4.34
C PRO A 33 -25.55 -17.57 5.83
N GLY A 34 -24.37 -17.10 6.22
CA GLY A 34 -23.98 -17.06 7.61
C GLY A 34 -25.07 -16.29 8.31
N GLY A 35 -25.81 -16.98 9.18
CA GLY A 35 -26.90 -16.39 9.92
C GLY A 35 -26.43 -15.05 10.45
N GLY A 36 -27.07 -13.96 10.02
CA GLY A 36 -26.64 -12.61 10.28
C GLY A 36 -26.40 -12.45 11.79
N ARG A 37 -25.11 -12.48 12.18
CA ARG A 37 -24.78 -12.15 13.56
C ARG A 37 -25.19 -10.71 13.77
N PRO A 38 -26.07 -10.41 14.73
CA PRO A 38 -26.43 -9.04 15.00
C PRO A 38 -25.16 -8.25 15.28
N PHE A 39 -25.11 -7.01 14.78
CA PHE A 39 -23.99 -6.11 15.04
C PHE A 39 -23.81 -6.03 16.57
N SER A 40 -22.65 -6.44 17.04
CA SER A 40 -22.27 -6.42 18.45
C SER A 40 -21.00 -5.62 18.60
N TRP A 41 -20.95 -4.77 19.61
CA TRP A 41 -19.73 -4.04 19.99
C TRP A 41 -18.54 -4.97 20.32
N SER A 42 -18.81 -6.26 20.57
CA SER A 42 -17.78 -7.28 20.72
C SER A 42 -16.92 -7.46 19.48
N LEU A 43 -17.44 -7.14 18.28
CA LEU A 43 -16.65 -7.14 17.03
C LEU A 43 -15.48 -6.16 17.09
N PHE A 44 -15.67 -5.01 17.76
CA PHE A 44 -14.59 -4.05 17.98
C PHE A 44 -13.47 -4.65 18.84
N TYR A 45 -13.83 -5.35 19.91
CA TYR A 45 -12.87 -6.04 20.79
C TYR A 45 -12.16 -7.19 20.08
N GLU A 46 -12.86 -7.91 19.20
CA GLU A 46 -12.26 -8.98 18.40
C GLU A 46 -11.16 -8.45 17.49
N HIS A 47 -11.33 -7.28 16.86
CA HIS A 47 -10.29 -6.66 16.04
C HIS A 47 -9.02 -6.31 16.85
N PHE A 48 -9.16 -5.74 18.04
CA PHE A 48 -8.03 -5.47 18.92
C PHE A 48 -7.35 -6.75 19.42
N HIS A 49 -8.13 -7.82 19.65
CA HIS A 49 -7.56 -9.11 20.03
C HIS A 49 -6.76 -9.75 18.88
N GLN A 50 -7.25 -9.67 17.65
CA GLN A 50 -6.54 -10.15 16.47
C GLN A 50 -5.28 -9.30 16.20
N LEU A 51 -5.33 -7.99 16.42
CA LEU A 51 -4.17 -7.12 16.38
C LEU A 51 -3.10 -7.58 17.38
N GLY A 52 -3.50 -7.96 18.60
CA GLY A 52 -2.60 -8.53 19.59
C GLY A 52 -1.93 -9.84 19.14
N LYS A 53 -2.64 -10.71 18.40
CA LYS A 53 -2.09 -11.93 17.82
C LYS A 53 -1.13 -11.64 16.65
N LEU A 54 -1.50 -10.69 15.78
CA LEU A 54 -0.64 -10.22 14.71
C LEU A 54 0.69 -9.70 15.27
N TRP A 55 0.63 -8.94 16.38
CA TRP A 55 1.82 -8.36 17.01
C TRP A 55 2.73 -9.40 17.69
N LYS A 56 2.17 -10.51 18.18
CA LYS A 56 2.94 -11.63 18.76
C LYS A 56 3.70 -12.41 17.69
N ASN A 57 3.17 -12.53 16.48
CA ASN A 57 3.84 -13.24 15.42
C ASN A 57 4.82 -12.30 14.70
N ARG A 58 6.12 -12.52 14.90
CA ARG A 58 7.20 -11.71 14.32
C ARG A 58 7.09 -11.59 12.80
N ASN A 59 6.68 -12.66 12.12
CA ASN A 59 6.59 -12.70 10.67
C ASN A 59 5.48 -11.78 10.15
N LEU A 60 4.31 -11.87 10.76
CA LEU A 60 3.16 -11.03 10.41
C LEU A 60 3.41 -9.57 10.78
N ARG A 61 3.96 -9.31 11.96
CA ARG A 61 4.27 -7.95 12.43
C ARG A 61 5.21 -7.20 11.48
N VAL A 62 6.32 -7.84 11.05
CA VAL A 62 7.28 -7.16 10.16
C VAL A 62 6.71 -6.93 8.78
N SER A 63 5.94 -7.88 8.25
CA SER A 63 5.25 -7.69 6.97
C SER A 63 4.24 -6.55 7.05
N GLU A 64 3.44 -6.52 8.11
CA GLU A 64 2.42 -5.51 8.32
C GLU A 64 3.01 -4.12 8.51
N MET A 65 4.09 -3.99 9.29
CA MET A 65 4.81 -2.72 9.42
C MET A 65 5.36 -2.21 8.09
N GLY A 66 5.79 -3.12 7.22
CA GLY A 66 6.21 -2.77 5.88
C GLY A 66 5.04 -2.32 4.99
N ILE A 67 3.90 -3.01 5.07
CA ILE A 67 2.67 -2.64 4.34
C ILE A 67 2.18 -1.26 4.82
N GLY A 68 2.07 -1.08 6.12
CA GLY A 68 1.67 0.19 6.70
C GLY A 68 2.65 1.33 6.40
N TYR A 69 3.97 1.03 6.31
CA TYR A 69 4.94 2.02 5.83
C TYR A 69 4.66 2.47 4.40
N PHE A 70 4.23 1.57 3.51
CA PHE A 70 3.82 1.96 2.16
C PHE A 70 2.67 2.98 2.19
N TRP A 71 1.66 2.78 3.03
CA TRP A 71 0.55 3.73 3.20
C TRP A 71 1.00 5.05 3.80
N PHE A 72 1.89 4.99 4.78
CA PHE A 72 2.53 6.18 5.35
C PHE A 72 3.32 6.95 4.29
N PHE A 73 4.15 6.27 3.51
CA PHE A 73 4.94 6.85 2.43
C PHE A 73 4.04 7.48 1.36
N GLY A 74 3.05 6.72 0.87
CA GLY A 74 2.12 7.19 -0.15
C GLY A 74 1.32 8.42 0.32
N GLY A 75 0.79 8.38 1.54
CA GLY A 75 0.08 9.51 2.14
C GLY A 75 0.96 10.76 2.29
N THR A 76 2.19 10.59 2.78
CA THR A 76 3.15 11.69 2.92
C THR A 76 3.49 12.29 1.55
N VAL A 77 3.88 11.48 0.57
CA VAL A 77 4.25 11.98 -0.78
C VAL A 77 3.05 12.62 -1.47
N MET A 78 1.85 12.10 -1.28
CA MET A 78 0.62 12.73 -1.80
C MET A 78 0.47 14.17 -1.26
N LEU A 79 0.63 14.37 0.04
CA LEU A 79 0.53 15.70 0.65
C LEU A 79 1.69 16.63 0.24
N MET A 80 2.91 16.09 0.12
CA MET A 80 4.05 16.81 -0.45
C MET A 80 3.76 17.28 -1.88
N THR A 81 3.15 16.43 -2.70
CA THR A 81 2.79 16.75 -4.08
C THR A 81 1.81 17.94 -4.15
N ILE A 82 0.84 18.01 -3.23
CA ILE A 82 -0.09 19.13 -3.14
C ILE A 82 0.65 20.43 -2.74
N GLN A 83 1.58 20.34 -1.78
CA GLN A 83 2.42 21.47 -1.38
C GLN A 83 3.24 22.00 -2.55
N MET A 84 3.90 21.09 -3.27
CA MET A 84 4.73 21.43 -4.45
C MET A 84 3.90 22.03 -5.59
N ALA A 85 2.70 21.51 -5.83
CA ALA A 85 1.82 22.05 -6.85
C ALA A 85 1.48 23.52 -6.55
N LYS A 86 1.27 23.89 -5.28
CA LYS A 86 1.05 25.28 -4.86
C LYS A 86 2.29 26.15 -5.08
N GLU A 87 3.48 25.63 -4.83
CA GLU A 87 4.73 26.37 -5.06
C GLU A 87 4.99 26.59 -6.54
N ILE A 88 4.78 25.56 -7.38
CA ILE A 88 4.97 25.63 -8.85
C ILE A 88 3.99 26.62 -9.50
N SER A 89 2.71 26.61 -9.05
CA SER A 89 1.67 27.49 -9.59
C SER A 89 1.64 28.90 -8.99
N GLY A 90 2.55 29.19 -8.05
CA GLY A 90 2.55 30.48 -7.36
C GLY A 90 1.28 30.77 -6.56
N GLY A 91 0.53 29.72 -6.18
CA GLY A 91 -0.75 29.84 -5.44
C GLY A 91 -1.95 30.20 -6.32
N GLY A 92 -1.80 30.22 -7.65
CA GLY A 92 -2.89 30.44 -8.61
C GLY A 92 -3.89 29.28 -8.69
N ASP A 93 -4.97 29.46 -9.46
CA ASP A 93 -6.05 28.47 -9.59
C ASP A 93 -5.59 27.14 -10.27
N ASP A 94 -4.44 27.16 -10.92
CA ASP A 94 -3.89 26.02 -11.64
C ASP A 94 -3.20 24.97 -10.76
N PHE A 95 -3.09 25.19 -9.43
CA PHE A 95 -2.40 24.24 -8.56
C PHE A 95 -3.03 22.83 -8.55
N SER A 96 -4.35 22.75 -8.75
CA SER A 96 -5.06 21.47 -8.81
C SER A 96 -4.69 20.65 -10.04
N SER A 97 -4.51 21.29 -11.18
CA SER A 97 -4.08 20.63 -12.44
C SER A 97 -2.63 20.17 -12.35
N VAL A 98 -1.74 21.00 -11.80
CA VAL A 98 -0.33 20.61 -11.56
C VAL A 98 -0.24 19.44 -10.58
N GLY A 99 -0.97 19.49 -9.47
CA GLY A 99 -1.05 18.40 -8.49
C GLY A 99 -1.56 17.10 -9.09
N ALA A 100 -2.61 17.17 -9.93
CA ALA A 100 -3.16 16.02 -10.61
C ALA A 100 -2.14 15.36 -11.56
N VAL A 101 -1.36 16.14 -12.31
CA VAL A 101 -0.30 15.63 -13.18
C VAL A 101 0.80 14.93 -12.38
N LEU A 102 1.28 15.54 -11.30
CA LEU A 102 2.30 14.93 -10.44
C LEU A 102 1.80 13.61 -9.83
N MET A 103 0.55 13.58 -9.34
CA MET A 103 -0.08 12.36 -8.82
C MET A 103 -0.27 11.30 -9.90
N ALA A 104 -0.61 11.69 -11.13
CA ALA A 104 -0.77 10.76 -12.24
C ALA A 104 0.55 10.03 -12.57
N TRP A 105 1.68 10.73 -12.55
CA TRP A 105 3.00 10.12 -12.73
C TRP A 105 3.32 9.10 -11.65
N MET A 106 3.11 9.45 -10.39
CA MET A 106 3.35 8.53 -9.27
C MET A 106 2.40 7.32 -9.32
N SER A 107 1.11 7.55 -9.57
CA SER A 107 0.11 6.47 -9.65
C SER A 107 0.37 5.55 -10.84
N GLY A 108 0.71 6.11 -12.01
CA GLY A 108 1.14 5.34 -13.18
C GLY A 108 2.35 4.46 -12.87
N GLY A 109 3.33 5.01 -12.14
CA GLY A 109 4.47 4.25 -11.63
C GLY A 109 4.05 3.09 -10.71
N THR A 110 3.12 3.35 -9.79
CA THR A 110 2.63 2.31 -8.86
C THR A 110 1.93 1.17 -9.62
N VAL A 111 1.15 1.48 -10.65
CA VAL A 111 0.51 0.46 -11.50
C VAL A 111 1.57 -0.37 -12.24
N LEU A 112 2.54 0.27 -12.88
CA LEU A 112 3.63 -0.43 -13.59
C LEU A 112 4.47 -1.28 -12.65
N GLY A 113 4.79 -0.75 -11.47
CA GLY A 113 5.53 -1.47 -10.44
C GLY A 113 4.76 -2.67 -9.90
N GLY A 114 3.44 -2.56 -9.73
CA GLY A 114 2.56 -3.67 -9.34
C GLY A 114 2.54 -4.79 -10.37
N ILE A 115 2.45 -4.46 -11.66
CA ILE A 115 2.53 -5.43 -12.76
C ILE A 115 3.91 -6.11 -12.73
N LEU A 116 4.99 -5.35 -12.64
CA LEU A 116 6.35 -5.86 -12.61
C LEU A 116 6.58 -6.79 -11.41
N ALA A 117 6.16 -6.38 -10.22
CA ALA A 117 6.25 -7.19 -9.00
C ALA A 117 5.47 -8.50 -9.13
N SER A 118 4.27 -8.46 -9.72
CA SER A 118 3.43 -9.63 -9.93
C SER A 118 4.07 -10.62 -10.90
N VAL A 119 4.71 -10.14 -11.96
CA VAL A 119 5.45 -10.99 -12.92
C VAL A 119 6.66 -11.64 -12.24
N ILE A 120 7.46 -10.86 -11.48
CA ILE A 120 8.67 -11.35 -10.81
C ILE A 120 8.33 -12.37 -9.71
N CYS A 121 7.23 -12.14 -8.96
CA CYS A 121 6.81 -12.98 -7.84
C CYS A 121 5.82 -14.09 -8.23
N ARG A 122 5.54 -14.28 -9.53
CA ARG A 122 4.49 -15.19 -10.03
C ARG A 122 4.61 -16.63 -9.52
N ARG A 123 5.83 -17.16 -9.35
CA ARG A 123 6.06 -18.55 -8.93
C ARG A 123 6.44 -18.70 -7.46
N HIS A 124 7.10 -17.71 -6.90
CA HIS A 124 7.60 -17.73 -5.52
C HIS A 124 7.60 -16.32 -4.94
N ILE A 125 7.21 -16.20 -3.69
CA ILE A 125 7.30 -14.95 -2.93
C ILE A 125 8.79 -14.64 -2.69
N ARG A 126 9.27 -13.54 -3.28
CA ARG A 126 10.67 -13.12 -3.20
C ARG A 126 10.81 -11.87 -2.34
N MET A 127 11.10 -12.04 -1.06
CA MET A 127 11.30 -10.91 -0.14
C MET A 127 12.45 -9.98 -0.56
N ASN A 128 13.43 -10.49 -1.33
CA ASN A 128 14.51 -9.66 -1.87
C ASN A 128 13.99 -8.56 -2.83
N VAL A 129 12.85 -8.79 -3.49
CA VAL A 129 12.21 -7.78 -4.35
C VAL A 129 11.69 -6.61 -3.50
N SER A 130 11.10 -6.88 -2.32
CA SER A 130 10.71 -5.82 -1.39
C SER A 130 11.91 -5.03 -0.88
N VAL A 131 13.01 -5.71 -0.55
CA VAL A 131 14.25 -5.02 -0.13
C VAL A 131 14.76 -4.12 -1.25
N ALA A 132 14.84 -4.64 -2.49
CA ALA A 132 15.23 -3.85 -3.65
C ALA A 132 14.29 -2.66 -3.88
N GLY A 133 12.96 -2.89 -3.77
CA GLY A 133 11.96 -1.83 -3.84
C GLY A 133 12.19 -0.71 -2.82
N GLY A 134 12.44 -1.06 -1.56
CA GLY A 134 12.73 -0.07 -0.51
C GLY A 134 14.02 0.71 -0.73
N VAL A 135 15.08 0.06 -1.24
CA VAL A 135 16.33 0.75 -1.61
C VAL A 135 16.12 1.68 -2.81
N LEU A 136 15.36 1.24 -3.83
CA LEU A 136 15.01 2.06 -4.99
C LEU A 136 14.11 3.25 -4.59
N MET A 137 13.19 3.08 -3.62
CA MET A 137 12.43 4.19 -3.04
C MET A 137 13.36 5.24 -2.43
N ALA A 138 14.34 4.81 -1.63
CA ALA A 138 15.32 5.71 -1.04
C ALA A 138 16.15 6.45 -2.09
N ALA A 139 16.59 5.74 -3.12
CA ALA A 139 17.33 6.33 -4.24
C ALA A 139 16.49 7.34 -5.03
N SER A 140 15.22 7.00 -5.31
CA SER A 140 14.28 7.91 -5.99
C SER A 140 14.03 9.17 -5.16
N CYS A 141 13.84 9.04 -3.84
CA CYS A 141 13.71 10.18 -2.94
C CYS A 141 14.97 11.06 -2.92
N ALA A 142 16.16 10.46 -2.86
CA ALA A 142 17.42 11.21 -2.91
C ALA A 142 17.57 11.98 -4.24
N ALA A 143 17.19 11.36 -5.36
CA ALA A 143 17.21 12.00 -6.66
C ALA A 143 16.17 13.13 -6.77
N LEU A 144 14.95 12.93 -6.24
CA LEU A 144 13.90 13.97 -6.18
C LEU A 144 14.33 15.19 -5.36
N ALA A 145 15.09 14.98 -4.29
CA ALA A 145 15.63 16.06 -3.47
C ALA A 145 16.66 16.93 -4.23
N ALA A 146 17.34 16.37 -5.23
CA ALA A 146 18.41 17.03 -5.98
C ALA A 146 17.92 17.70 -7.28
N VAL A 147 16.70 17.43 -7.73
CA VAL A 147 16.16 17.89 -9.02
C VAL A 147 15.13 18.99 -8.80
N SER A 148 15.13 20.02 -9.67
CA SER A 148 14.12 21.07 -9.65
C SER A 148 12.71 20.50 -9.92
N MET A 149 11.74 20.93 -9.12
CA MET A 149 10.33 20.51 -9.20
C MET A 149 9.68 20.84 -10.54
N ALA A 150 10.15 21.88 -11.23
CA ALA A 150 9.64 22.28 -12.54
C ALA A 150 10.25 21.46 -13.71
N SER A 151 11.19 20.58 -13.44
CA SER A 151 11.85 19.75 -14.45
C SER A 151 10.98 18.54 -14.86
N PRO A 152 10.91 18.18 -16.14
CA PRO A 152 10.27 16.92 -16.57
C PRO A 152 10.94 15.68 -15.99
N VAL A 153 12.23 15.76 -15.59
CA VAL A 153 12.94 14.70 -14.88
C VAL A 153 12.32 14.43 -13.53
N PHE A 154 11.79 15.44 -12.85
CA PHE A 154 11.10 15.29 -11.57
C PHE A 154 9.88 14.36 -11.70
N ASN A 155 9.08 14.52 -12.77
CA ASN A 155 7.93 13.65 -13.03
C ASN A 155 8.34 12.19 -13.27
N ALA A 156 9.42 11.97 -14.02
CA ALA A 156 9.97 10.62 -14.24
C ALA A 156 10.47 9.99 -12.92
N LEU A 157 11.06 10.78 -12.03
CA LEU A 157 11.49 10.32 -10.71
C LEU A 157 10.31 10.01 -9.78
N LEU A 158 9.20 10.77 -9.85
CA LEU A 158 7.97 10.43 -9.15
C LEU A 158 7.41 9.08 -9.63
N MET A 159 7.43 8.84 -10.95
CA MET A 159 7.05 7.55 -11.51
C MET A 159 7.97 6.43 -11.01
N ALA A 160 9.29 6.65 -10.97
CA ALA A 160 10.26 5.70 -10.43
C ALA A 160 10.00 5.40 -8.94
N ALA A 161 9.65 6.42 -8.15
CA ALA A 161 9.25 6.26 -6.75
C ALA A 161 7.98 5.40 -6.61
N GLY A 162 6.97 5.62 -7.47
CA GLY A 162 5.76 4.79 -7.53
C GLY A 162 6.06 3.33 -7.89
N ILE A 163 6.89 3.08 -8.91
CA ILE A 163 7.35 1.72 -9.27
C ILE A 163 8.01 1.04 -8.08
N SER A 164 8.92 1.74 -7.43
CA SER A 164 9.69 1.24 -6.29
C SER A 164 8.79 0.91 -5.10
N ALA A 165 7.80 1.76 -4.83
CA ALA A 165 6.83 1.56 -3.76
C ALA A 165 5.97 0.31 -3.99
N ALA A 166 5.54 0.05 -5.21
CA ALA A 166 4.80 -1.16 -5.55
C ALA A 166 5.66 -2.43 -5.49
N LEU A 167 6.93 -2.35 -5.94
CA LEU A 167 7.90 -3.45 -5.78
C LEU A 167 8.15 -3.78 -4.30
N PHE A 168 8.12 -2.77 -3.43
CA PHE A 168 8.23 -2.96 -1.99
C PHE A 168 6.97 -3.62 -1.41
N LEU A 169 5.78 -3.14 -1.76
CA LEU A 169 4.50 -3.56 -1.19
C LEU A 169 4.09 -4.99 -1.58
N VAL A 170 4.11 -5.30 -2.89
CA VAL A 170 3.46 -6.52 -3.42
C VAL A 170 3.99 -7.81 -2.80
N PRO A 171 5.31 -8.04 -2.66
CA PRO A 171 5.81 -9.25 -2.04
C PRO A 171 5.51 -9.32 -0.53
N LEU A 172 5.45 -8.17 0.16
CA LEU A 172 5.08 -8.11 1.59
C LEU A 172 3.64 -8.52 1.80
N ASN A 173 2.72 -8.00 0.96
CA ASN A 173 1.31 -8.39 0.99
C ASN A 173 1.11 -9.88 0.70
N ALA A 174 1.80 -10.40 -0.32
CA ALA A 174 1.75 -11.82 -0.64
C ALA A 174 2.28 -12.68 0.53
N PHE A 175 3.38 -12.27 1.16
CA PHE A 175 3.94 -12.97 2.31
C PHE A 175 3.02 -12.90 3.54
N PHE A 176 2.41 -11.76 3.81
CA PHE A 176 1.44 -11.60 4.89
C PHE A 176 0.26 -12.55 4.71
N GLN A 177 -0.32 -12.59 3.51
CA GLN A 177 -1.46 -13.45 3.19
C GLN A 177 -1.11 -14.95 3.23
N ASP A 178 0.11 -15.33 2.83
CA ASP A 178 0.59 -16.73 2.88
C ASP A 178 0.79 -17.22 4.33
N ARG A 179 1.18 -16.31 5.24
CA ARG A 179 1.44 -16.64 6.64
C ARG A 179 0.25 -16.44 7.57
N ALA A 180 -0.81 -15.79 7.09
CA ALA A 180 -2.05 -15.67 7.84
C ALA A 180 -2.75 -17.03 7.93
N ASP A 181 -3.26 -17.36 9.12
CA ASP A 181 -4.03 -18.58 9.39
C ASP A 181 -5.27 -18.62 8.49
N ASN A 182 -5.47 -19.71 7.75
CA ASN A 182 -6.54 -19.84 6.77
C ASN A 182 -7.92 -19.59 7.38
N ASP A 183 -8.16 -20.08 8.60
CA ASP A 183 -9.45 -19.96 9.28
C ASP A 183 -9.74 -18.53 9.77
N LYS A 184 -8.70 -17.70 9.93
CA LYS A 184 -8.75 -16.33 10.47
C LYS A 184 -8.15 -15.29 9.54
N ARG A 185 -7.91 -15.65 8.28
CA ARG A 185 -7.26 -14.76 7.31
C ARG A 185 -8.02 -13.44 7.14
N GLY A 186 -9.35 -13.49 7.07
CA GLY A 186 -10.19 -12.30 6.98
C GLY A 186 -10.01 -11.35 8.18
N ASP A 187 -10.02 -11.91 9.39
CA ASP A 187 -9.85 -11.13 10.63
C ASP A 187 -8.44 -10.52 10.73
N MET A 188 -7.42 -11.26 10.27
CA MET A 188 -6.04 -10.76 10.25
C MET A 188 -5.85 -9.64 9.22
N ILE A 189 -6.44 -9.75 8.03
CA ILE A 189 -6.42 -8.68 7.03
C ILE A 189 -7.18 -7.45 7.55
N ALA A 190 -8.32 -7.63 8.21
CA ALA A 190 -9.06 -6.52 8.82
C ALA A 190 -8.25 -5.82 9.92
N ALA A 191 -7.53 -6.58 10.76
CA ALA A 191 -6.63 -6.02 11.76
C ALA A 191 -5.44 -5.28 11.13
N GLY A 192 -4.89 -5.80 10.03
CA GLY A 192 -3.85 -5.13 9.25
C GLY A 192 -4.34 -3.80 8.67
N ASN A 193 -5.50 -3.78 8.03
CA ASN A 193 -6.07 -2.55 7.50
C ASN A 193 -6.25 -1.45 8.56
N LEU A 194 -6.47 -1.82 9.83
CA LEU A 194 -6.50 -0.85 10.93
C LEU A 194 -5.13 -0.20 11.16
N VAL A 195 -4.05 -0.99 11.07
CA VAL A 195 -2.66 -0.48 11.16
C VAL A 195 -2.36 0.43 9.97
N ASP A 196 -2.75 0.02 8.77
CA ASP A 196 -2.57 0.78 7.54
C ASP A 196 -3.27 2.14 7.62
N CYS A 197 -4.52 2.18 8.08
CA CYS A 197 -5.26 3.41 8.30
C CYS A 197 -4.60 4.30 9.36
N ALA A 198 -4.11 3.72 10.46
CA ALA A 198 -3.43 4.46 11.51
C ALA A 198 -2.12 5.09 11.00
N LEU A 199 -1.34 4.36 10.20
CA LEU A 199 -0.11 4.85 9.60
C LEU A 199 -0.38 5.87 8.48
N GLY A 200 -1.46 5.70 7.70
CA GLY A 200 -1.94 6.71 6.77
C GLY A 200 -2.35 8.02 7.46
N LEU A 201 -3.04 7.93 8.60
CA LEU A 201 -3.37 9.10 9.40
C LEU A 201 -2.13 9.75 10.03
N LEU A 202 -1.18 8.93 10.50
CA LEU A 202 0.10 9.43 11.01
C LEU A 202 0.87 10.20 9.93
N ALA A 203 0.77 9.82 8.66
CA ALA A 203 1.38 10.53 7.55
C ALA A 203 0.90 11.99 7.46
N VAL A 204 -0.36 12.26 7.77
CA VAL A 204 -0.92 13.61 7.75
C VAL A 204 -0.26 14.48 8.83
N GLY A 205 -0.20 14.00 10.07
CA GLY A 205 0.45 14.71 11.18
C GLY A 205 1.94 14.88 10.96
N PHE A 206 2.60 13.84 10.43
CA PHE A 206 4.02 13.88 10.11
C PHE A 206 4.33 14.91 9.02
N GLN A 207 3.55 14.91 7.92
CA GLN A 207 3.74 15.87 6.84
C GLN A 207 3.47 17.31 7.31
N TYR A 208 2.44 17.51 8.12
CA TYR A 208 2.17 18.83 8.70
C TYR A 208 3.36 19.32 9.54
N ALA A 209 3.93 18.48 10.40
CA ALA A 209 5.10 18.82 11.19
C ALA A 209 6.33 19.10 10.31
N MET A 210 6.55 18.31 9.26
CA MET A 210 7.64 18.53 8.32
C MET A 210 7.52 19.86 7.58
N MET A 211 6.32 20.19 7.13
CA MET A 211 6.06 21.44 6.40
C MET A 211 6.38 22.71 7.23
N LEU A 212 6.27 22.63 8.56
CA LEU A 212 6.59 23.74 9.45
C LEU A 212 8.10 23.97 9.65
N VAL A 213 8.91 22.93 9.42
CA VAL A 213 10.33 22.93 9.84
C VAL A 213 11.29 22.86 8.66
N ILE A 214 10.92 22.17 7.58
CA ILE A 214 11.83 21.82 6.49
C ILE A 214 11.24 22.13 5.10
N PRO A 215 12.04 22.66 4.17
CA PRO A 215 11.60 22.89 2.80
C PRO A 215 11.33 21.57 2.06
N PRO A 216 10.47 21.55 1.01
CA PRO A 216 10.02 20.33 0.32
C PRO A 216 11.16 19.41 -0.18
N SER A 217 12.24 19.97 -0.68
CA SER A 217 13.39 19.18 -1.15
C SER A 217 14.02 18.32 -0.05
N TRP A 218 14.16 18.85 1.16
CA TRP A 218 14.67 18.12 2.31
C TRP A 218 13.69 17.10 2.88
N GLN A 219 12.39 17.30 2.68
CA GLN A 219 11.37 16.32 3.05
C GLN A 219 11.58 14.99 2.31
N PHE A 220 11.99 15.04 1.03
CA PHE A 220 12.35 13.83 0.30
C PHE A 220 13.59 13.12 0.89
N VAL A 221 14.57 13.87 1.39
CA VAL A 221 15.73 13.26 2.06
C VAL A 221 15.29 12.47 3.29
N VAL A 222 14.41 13.04 4.10
CA VAL A 222 13.84 12.35 5.28
C VAL A 222 13.10 11.08 4.86
N MET A 223 12.25 11.17 3.84
CA MET A 223 11.52 10.01 3.32
C MET A 223 12.46 8.94 2.75
N GLY A 224 13.55 9.35 2.11
CA GLY A 224 14.59 8.44 1.64
C GLY A 224 15.28 7.68 2.78
N ILE A 225 15.64 8.37 3.87
CA ILE A 225 16.24 7.76 5.06
C ILE A 225 15.28 6.76 5.70
N LEU A 226 13.99 7.12 5.85
CA LEU A 226 12.97 6.23 6.38
C LEU A 226 12.78 5.00 5.49
N SER A 227 12.77 5.17 4.16
CA SER A 227 12.67 4.06 3.20
C SER A 227 13.86 3.11 3.31
N LEU A 228 15.08 3.64 3.46
CA LEU A 228 16.28 2.83 3.65
C LEU A 228 16.24 2.05 4.97
N PHE A 229 15.77 2.69 6.05
CA PHE A 229 15.57 2.03 7.33
C PHE A 229 14.56 0.87 7.23
N MET A 230 13.44 1.08 6.55
CA MET A 230 12.44 0.03 6.33
C MET A 230 12.97 -1.10 5.45
N ALA A 231 13.71 -0.77 4.38
CA ALA A 231 14.37 -1.77 3.55
C ALA A 231 15.36 -2.63 4.36
N TRP A 232 16.14 -2.00 5.24
CA TRP A 232 17.05 -2.68 6.15
C TRP A 232 16.31 -3.58 7.14
N ALA A 233 15.21 -3.10 7.73
CA ALA A 233 14.39 -3.89 8.64
C ALA A 233 13.83 -5.16 7.95
N VAL A 234 13.30 -5.02 6.74
CA VAL A 234 12.79 -6.15 5.93
C VAL A 234 13.94 -7.10 5.55
N PHE A 235 15.12 -6.58 5.21
CA PHE A 235 16.30 -7.40 4.91
C PHE A 235 16.77 -8.23 6.12
N ARG A 236 16.90 -7.61 7.27
CA ARG A 236 17.25 -8.31 8.53
C ARG A 236 16.26 -9.41 8.86
N PHE A 237 14.99 -9.13 8.62
CA PHE A 237 13.93 -10.10 8.82
C PHE A 237 14.02 -11.28 7.82
N SER A 238 14.19 -11.00 6.52
CA SER A 238 14.24 -12.04 5.49
C SER A 238 15.39 -13.03 5.73
N ARG A 239 16.55 -12.55 6.18
CA ARG A 239 17.67 -13.41 6.56
C ARG A 239 17.38 -14.29 7.78
N ALA A 240 16.74 -13.74 8.81
CA ALA A 240 16.37 -14.51 9.99
C ALA A 240 15.36 -15.62 9.68
N ALA A 241 14.41 -15.36 8.77
CA ALA A 241 13.44 -16.35 8.32
C ALA A 241 14.04 -17.48 7.43
N SER A 242 15.14 -17.20 6.74
CA SER A 242 15.85 -18.19 5.91
C SER A 242 16.78 -19.11 6.72
N GLY A 243 17.30 -18.63 7.85
CA GLY A 243 18.20 -19.39 8.73
C GLY A 243 17.51 -20.36 9.69
N SER A 244 16.17 -20.36 9.74
CA SER A 244 15.37 -21.25 10.60
C SER A 244 14.80 -22.47 9.86
N ARG A 245 15.20 -22.72 8.61
CA ARG A 245 14.90 -23.92 7.83
C ARG A 245 16.12 -24.83 7.83
#